data_e608b2b59abf40c79a5947d856106b67
#
_entry.id   e608b2b59abf40c79a5947d856106b67
#
_cell.length_a   1.000
_cell.length_b   1.000
_cell.length_c   1.000
_cell.angle_alpha   90.00
_cell.angle_beta   90.00
_cell.angle_gamma   90.00
#
_symmetry.space_group_name_H-M   'P 1'
#
loop_
_entity.id
_entity.type
_entity.pdbx_description
1 polymer ?
#
loop_
_entity_poly.entity_id
_entity_poly.type
_entity_poly.pdbx_seq_one_letter_code
_entity_poly.pdbx_strand_id
1 'polypeptide(L)'
;MDYQCDGSTINLPMRVLKSNADTMVAMLYSPVVKPLASVRPPAAYLIPNSRIDVISWLDRHGIVYTTVTQPMKMKGEIYAVRQLDQVWMENKTNTRVTTHPRFTDVTLGIGDAIVSMDQRAGRMLAIALEPSSMWGLVQYDEFPKLCEIGKDYPIIRILDARGKQ
;
A
#
# COMPACT_ATOMS: atom_id res chain seq x y z
N MET A 1 11.01 -3.98 2.62
CA MET A 1 11.61 -5.19 3.22
C MET A 1 13.07 -5.19 2.84
N ASP A 2 13.94 -5.43 3.79
CA ASP A 2 15.35 -5.61 3.51
C ASP A 2 15.74 -7.01 3.98
N TYR A 3 16.61 -7.67 3.20
CA TYR A 3 17.10 -9.00 3.52
C TYR A 3 18.42 -8.85 4.25
N GLN A 4 18.47 -9.24 5.51
CA GLN A 4 19.72 -9.33 6.23
C GLN A 4 20.35 -10.69 5.94
N CYS A 5 21.44 -10.67 5.17
CA CYS A 5 22.32 -11.80 5.03
C CYS A 5 23.24 -11.83 6.27
N ASP A 6 23.23 -12.91 7.02
CA ASP A 6 24.12 -13.13 8.17
C ASP A 6 25.47 -13.74 7.76
N GLY A 7 25.69 -13.85 6.44
CA GLY A 7 26.88 -14.50 5.89
C GLY A 7 26.83 -16.04 5.86
N SER A 8 25.70 -16.62 6.30
CA SER A 8 25.54 -18.06 6.22
C SER A 8 25.41 -18.53 4.78
N THR A 9 25.85 -19.74 4.50
CA THR A 9 25.71 -20.41 3.21
C THR A 9 24.96 -21.71 3.38
N ILE A 10 24.15 -22.05 2.36
CA ILE A 10 23.59 -23.39 2.24
C ILE A 10 24.21 -24.07 1.01
N ASN A 11 24.35 -25.38 1.11
CA ASN A 11 24.79 -26.20 -0.03
C ASN A 11 23.56 -26.90 -0.61
N LEU A 12 23.25 -26.57 -1.86
CA LEU A 12 22.11 -27.15 -2.57
C LEU A 12 22.63 -28.16 -3.63
N PRO A 13 22.09 -29.40 -3.66
CA PRO A 13 22.35 -30.31 -4.76
C PRO A 13 21.64 -29.77 -6.01
N MET A 14 22.41 -29.54 -7.06
CA MET A 14 21.90 -29.09 -8.36
C MET A 14 22.36 -30.07 -9.45
N ARG A 15 21.43 -30.40 -10.36
CA ARG A 15 21.73 -31.23 -11.51
C ARG A 15 22.23 -30.39 -12.67
N VAL A 16 23.41 -30.69 -13.16
CA VAL A 16 23.97 -30.03 -14.34
C VAL A 16 23.38 -30.66 -15.60
N LEU A 17 22.59 -29.89 -16.35
CA LEU A 17 21.81 -30.39 -17.49
C LEU A 17 22.67 -31.05 -18.59
N LYS A 18 23.87 -30.54 -18.85
CA LYS A 18 24.74 -31.07 -19.91
C LYS A 18 25.47 -32.37 -19.54
N SER A 19 25.80 -32.58 -18.28
CA SER A 19 26.56 -33.74 -17.81
C SER A 19 25.69 -34.74 -17.07
N ASN A 20 24.46 -34.42 -16.76
CA ASN A 20 23.56 -35.21 -15.92
C ASN A 20 24.19 -35.60 -14.55
N ALA A 21 25.19 -34.85 -14.12
CA ALA A 21 25.87 -35.05 -12.85
C ALA A 21 25.28 -34.12 -11.79
N ASP A 22 25.19 -34.62 -10.57
CA ASP A 22 24.83 -33.82 -9.45
C ASP A 22 26.07 -33.08 -8.91
N THR A 23 25.94 -31.82 -8.62
CA THR A 23 26.96 -30.99 -7.99
C THR A 23 26.39 -30.21 -6.82
N MET A 24 27.22 -29.91 -5.85
CA MET A 24 26.83 -29.08 -4.70
C MET A 24 27.21 -27.64 -4.97
N VAL A 25 26.24 -26.75 -4.91
CA VAL A 25 26.43 -25.31 -5.09
C VAL A 25 26.24 -24.61 -3.77
N ALA A 26 27.28 -23.90 -3.32
CA ALA A 26 27.18 -23.04 -2.14
C ALA A 26 26.53 -21.71 -2.54
N MET A 27 25.46 -21.37 -1.86
CA MET A 27 24.74 -20.12 -2.08
C MET A 27 24.60 -19.34 -0.78
N LEU A 28 24.65 -18.03 -0.85
CA LEU A 28 24.33 -17.18 0.28
C LEU A 28 22.85 -17.40 0.67
N TYR A 29 22.62 -17.59 1.94
CA TYR A 29 21.30 -17.84 2.50
C TYR A 29 20.88 -16.69 3.42
N SER A 30 19.77 -16.07 3.12
CA SER A 30 19.22 -14.95 3.88
C SER A 30 17.84 -15.32 4.42
N PRO A 31 17.77 -16.16 5.48
CA PRO A 31 16.51 -16.74 5.97
C PRO A 31 15.64 -15.73 6.74
N VAL A 32 16.24 -14.63 7.18
CA VAL A 32 15.55 -13.69 8.08
C VAL A 32 15.12 -12.45 7.29
N VAL A 33 13.82 -12.25 7.21
CA VAL A 33 13.21 -11.03 6.69
C VAL A 33 12.82 -10.15 7.85
N LYS A 34 13.43 -8.96 7.97
CA LYS A 34 13.07 -7.98 9.00
C LYS A 34 12.31 -6.84 8.35
N PRO A 35 11.15 -6.42 8.91
CA PRO A 35 10.47 -5.23 8.43
C PRO A 35 11.28 -3.98 8.78
N LEU A 36 11.58 -3.14 7.80
CA LEU A 36 12.19 -1.82 8.03
C LEU A 36 11.18 -0.79 8.50
N ALA A 37 9.93 -0.94 8.07
CA ALA A 37 8.82 -0.09 8.48
C ALA A 37 7.54 -0.93 8.54
N SER A 38 6.63 -0.53 9.40
CA SER A 38 5.30 -1.11 9.49
C SER A 38 4.26 0.00 9.57
N VAL A 39 3.10 -0.25 8.97
CA VAL A 39 1.96 0.65 9.04
C VAL A 39 0.78 -0.14 9.62
N ARG A 40 0.17 0.40 10.69
CA ARG A 40 -1.03 -0.20 11.25
C ARG A 40 -2.19 0.00 10.26
N PRO A 41 -2.91 -1.05 9.85
CA PRO A 41 -4.10 -0.88 9.03
C PRO A 41 -5.14 0.03 9.69
N PRO A 42 -5.80 0.94 8.95
CA PRO A 42 -6.88 1.75 9.51
C PRO A 42 -8.14 0.90 9.73
N ALA A 43 -9.17 1.46 10.38
CA ALA A 43 -10.48 0.84 10.45
C ALA A 43 -11.25 0.99 9.13
N ALA A 44 -11.03 2.09 8.42
CA ALA A 44 -11.62 2.37 7.13
C ALA A 44 -10.76 3.34 6.33
N TYR A 45 -11.01 3.41 5.02
CA TYR A 45 -10.51 4.46 4.13
C TYR A 45 -11.68 5.34 3.68
N LEU A 46 -11.42 6.63 3.60
CA LEU A 46 -12.29 7.59 2.95
C LEU A 46 -11.72 7.94 1.58
N ILE A 47 -12.54 7.82 0.56
CA ILE A 47 -12.20 8.14 -0.83
C ILE A 47 -13.12 9.27 -1.29
N PRO A 48 -12.56 10.44 -1.64
CA PRO A 48 -13.34 11.54 -2.17
C PRO A 48 -14.09 11.15 -3.45
N ASN A 49 -15.30 11.66 -3.62
CA ASN A 49 -16.12 11.42 -4.81
C ASN A 49 -15.46 11.91 -6.11
N SER A 50 -14.55 12.88 -6.02
CA SER A 50 -13.73 13.35 -7.13
C SER A 50 -12.74 12.31 -7.68
N ARG A 51 -12.47 11.23 -6.92
CA ARG A 51 -11.59 10.12 -7.32
C ARG A 51 -12.40 8.98 -7.93
N ILE A 52 -13.07 9.29 -9.05
CA ILE A 52 -13.90 8.33 -9.80
C ILE A 52 -13.07 7.13 -10.27
N ASP A 53 -11.79 7.33 -10.59
CA ASP A 53 -10.83 6.29 -10.94
C ASP A 53 -10.69 5.24 -9.82
N VAL A 54 -10.51 5.68 -8.58
CA VAL A 54 -10.40 4.80 -7.42
C VAL A 54 -11.75 4.14 -7.11
N ILE A 55 -12.86 4.87 -7.18
CA ILE A 55 -14.21 4.31 -6.96
C ILE A 55 -14.51 3.23 -8.00
N SER A 56 -14.23 3.48 -9.27
CA SER A 56 -14.41 2.47 -10.33
C SER A 56 -13.52 1.24 -10.11
N TRP A 57 -12.33 1.42 -9.53
CA TRP A 57 -11.47 0.30 -9.14
C TRP A 57 -12.11 -0.54 -8.03
N LEU A 58 -12.72 0.09 -7.01
CA LEU A 58 -13.46 -0.62 -5.96
C LEU A 58 -14.59 -1.47 -6.56
N ASP A 59 -15.37 -0.88 -7.45
CA ASP A 59 -16.52 -1.56 -8.11
C ASP A 59 -16.05 -2.77 -8.92
N ARG A 60 -14.99 -2.62 -9.72
CA ARG A 60 -14.42 -3.73 -10.53
C ARG A 60 -13.92 -4.90 -9.67
N HIS A 61 -13.50 -4.63 -8.43
CA HIS A 61 -13.00 -5.65 -7.50
C HIS A 61 -14.07 -6.16 -6.53
N GLY A 62 -15.33 -5.71 -6.69
CA GLY A 62 -16.43 -6.12 -5.82
C GLY A 62 -16.24 -5.70 -4.36
N ILE A 63 -15.55 -4.58 -4.14
CA ILE A 63 -15.30 -4.05 -2.80
C ILE A 63 -16.54 -3.29 -2.33
N VAL A 64 -17.00 -3.63 -1.14
CA VAL A 64 -18.16 -2.97 -0.53
C VAL A 64 -17.74 -1.67 0.13
N TYR A 65 -18.48 -0.61 -0.14
CA TYR A 65 -18.31 0.70 0.50
C TYR A 65 -19.67 1.36 0.78
N THR A 66 -19.67 2.33 1.68
CA THR A 66 -20.85 3.14 2.01
C THR A 66 -20.66 4.53 1.43
N THR A 67 -21.64 4.99 0.65
CA THR A 67 -21.65 6.36 0.14
C THR A 67 -22.18 7.32 1.19
N VAL A 68 -21.48 8.42 1.41
CA VAL A 68 -21.89 9.49 2.31
C VAL A 68 -23.12 10.22 1.75
N THR A 69 -24.22 10.22 2.47
CA THR A 69 -25.48 10.84 2.06
C THR A 69 -25.71 12.22 2.69
N GLN A 70 -25.02 12.52 3.78
CA GLN A 70 -25.06 13.81 4.48
C GLN A 70 -23.65 14.20 4.93
N PRO A 71 -23.28 15.48 4.85
CA PRO A 71 -21.97 15.92 5.31
C PRO A 71 -21.74 15.56 6.77
N MET A 72 -20.56 15.01 7.07
CA MET A 72 -20.20 14.65 8.45
C MET A 72 -18.72 14.94 8.71
N LYS A 73 -18.38 15.14 9.99
CA LYS A 73 -16.99 15.34 10.42
C LYS A 73 -16.51 14.12 11.18
N MET A 74 -15.27 13.75 10.94
CA MET A 74 -14.60 12.68 11.69
C MET A 74 -13.10 12.92 11.76
N LYS A 75 -12.43 12.26 12.69
CA LYS A 75 -10.98 12.32 12.78
C LYS A 75 -10.37 11.36 11.77
N GLY A 76 -9.44 11.86 10.96
CA GLY A 76 -8.72 11.11 9.98
C GLY A 76 -7.22 11.35 10.05
N GLU A 77 -6.47 10.41 9.50
CA GLU A 77 -5.06 10.55 9.25
C GLU A 77 -4.85 10.79 7.76
N ILE A 78 -4.21 11.92 7.45
CA ILE A 78 -3.88 12.33 6.10
C ILE A 78 -2.38 12.21 5.91
N TYR A 79 -1.96 11.74 4.75
CA TYR A 79 -0.56 11.68 4.35
C TYR A 79 -0.17 12.88 3.49
N ALA A 80 0.71 13.75 4.01
CA ALA A 80 1.35 14.77 3.19
C ALA A 80 2.49 14.12 2.37
N VAL A 81 2.44 14.23 1.05
CA VAL A 81 3.48 13.69 0.15
C VAL A 81 4.71 14.59 0.20
N ARG A 82 5.86 14.03 0.59
CA ARG A 82 7.11 14.78 0.76
C ARG A 82 8.10 14.55 -0.36
N GLN A 83 8.18 13.31 -0.86
CA GLN A 83 9.14 12.93 -1.87
C GLN A 83 8.60 11.80 -2.74
N LEU A 84 8.96 11.83 -4.01
CA LEU A 84 8.71 10.77 -4.98
C LEU A 84 10.04 10.38 -5.61
N ASP A 85 10.49 9.14 -5.37
CA ASP A 85 11.71 8.60 -5.95
C ASP A 85 11.36 7.53 -6.99
N GLN A 86 12.10 7.51 -8.07
CA GLN A 86 11.99 6.43 -9.06
C GLN A 86 12.98 5.33 -8.71
N VAL A 87 12.50 4.12 -8.50
CA VAL A 87 13.28 2.96 -8.13
C VAL A 87 13.11 1.87 -9.19
N TRP A 88 14.21 1.45 -9.80
CA TRP A 88 14.21 0.34 -10.75
C TRP A 88 14.16 -0.99 -9.99
N MET A 89 13.14 -1.80 -10.23
CA MET A 89 12.97 -3.10 -9.61
C MET A 89 12.09 -4.00 -10.47
N GLU A 90 12.46 -5.27 -10.60
CA GLU A 90 11.72 -6.27 -11.40
C GLU A 90 11.47 -5.84 -12.85
N ASN A 91 12.49 -5.25 -13.51
CA ASN A 91 12.40 -4.72 -14.87
C ASN A 91 11.34 -3.62 -15.07
N LYS A 92 10.95 -2.93 -14.00
CA LYS A 92 9.98 -1.84 -14.01
C LYS A 92 10.48 -0.69 -13.14
N THR A 93 10.19 0.53 -13.56
CA THR A 93 10.33 1.71 -12.72
C THR A 93 9.13 1.80 -11.78
N ASN A 94 9.39 1.79 -10.49
CA ASN A 94 8.38 1.93 -9.44
C ASN A 94 8.54 3.28 -8.73
N THR A 95 7.46 3.87 -8.29
CA THR A 95 7.47 5.11 -7.52
C THR A 95 7.51 4.80 -6.03
N ARG A 96 8.60 5.20 -5.36
CA ARG A 96 8.68 5.18 -3.91
C ARG A 96 8.14 6.50 -3.37
N VAL A 97 7.08 6.43 -2.56
CA VAL A 97 6.44 7.61 -1.98
C VAL A 97 6.88 7.74 -0.52
N THR A 98 7.44 8.90 -0.17
CA THR A 98 7.72 9.27 1.20
C THR A 98 6.64 10.23 1.69
N THR A 99 5.97 9.87 2.77
CA THR A 99 4.85 10.64 3.32
C THR A 99 5.10 11.02 4.77
N HIS A 100 4.41 12.06 5.22
CA HIS A 100 4.34 12.45 6.62
C HIS A 100 2.87 12.40 7.09
N PRO A 101 2.52 11.52 8.04
CA PRO A 101 1.16 11.44 8.56
C PRO A 101 0.82 12.63 9.43
N ARG A 102 -0.43 13.08 9.38
CA ARG A 102 -0.98 14.08 10.29
C ARG A 102 -2.43 13.74 10.63
N PHE A 103 -2.80 13.94 11.88
CA PHE A 103 -4.17 13.77 12.35
C PHE A 103 -4.91 15.11 12.25
N THR A 104 -6.12 15.06 11.72
CA THR A 104 -6.96 16.26 11.58
C THR A 104 -8.43 15.89 11.54
N ASP A 105 -9.29 16.88 11.78
CA ASP A 105 -10.70 16.74 11.49
C ASP A 105 -10.92 16.83 9.98
N VAL A 106 -11.61 15.84 9.46
CA VAL A 106 -11.93 15.71 8.03
C VAL A 106 -13.42 15.89 7.87
N THR A 107 -13.82 16.71 6.91
CA THR A 107 -15.23 16.86 6.51
C THR A 107 -15.48 15.97 5.31
N LEU A 108 -16.39 15.02 5.45
CA LEU A 108 -16.86 14.16 4.37
C LEU A 108 -17.98 14.89 3.64
N GLY A 109 -17.89 14.92 2.33
CA GLY A 109 -18.91 15.46 1.45
C GLY A 109 -19.91 14.39 0.99
N ILE A 110 -21.04 14.83 0.48
CA ILE A 110 -22.01 13.93 -0.15
C ILE A 110 -21.36 13.26 -1.35
N GLY A 111 -21.52 11.93 -1.46
CA GLY A 111 -20.95 11.13 -2.54
C GLY A 111 -19.56 10.55 -2.24
N ASP A 112 -18.88 10.98 -1.17
CA ASP A 112 -17.64 10.34 -0.74
C ASP A 112 -17.90 8.89 -0.35
N ALA A 113 -16.89 8.03 -0.55
CA ALA A 113 -16.98 6.61 -0.23
C ALA A 113 -16.22 6.28 1.06
N ILE A 114 -16.87 5.58 1.98
CA ILE A 114 -16.25 4.99 3.18
C ILE A 114 -16.08 3.49 2.95
N VAL A 115 -14.85 3.03 2.93
CA VAL A 115 -14.47 1.64 2.66
C VAL A 115 -13.98 1.00 3.95
N SER A 116 -14.82 0.16 4.56
CA SER A 116 -14.44 -0.55 5.79
C SER A 116 -13.35 -1.57 5.51
N MET A 117 -12.40 -1.69 6.44
CA MET A 117 -11.40 -2.77 6.43
C MET A 117 -11.97 -4.11 6.90
N ASP A 118 -13.12 -4.09 7.58
CA ASP A 118 -13.82 -5.30 8.05
C ASP A 118 -14.62 -5.94 6.90
N GLN A 119 -13.90 -6.44 5.91
CA GLN A 119 -14.45 -7.17 4.78
C GLN A 119 -13.39 -8.13 4.23
N ARG A 120 -13.82 -9.09 3.42
CA ARG A 120 -12.93 -10.11 2.82
C ARG A 120 -11.73 -9.50 2.09
N ALA A 121 -11.93 -8.38 1.41
CA ALA A 121 -10.91 -7.65 0.67
C ALA A 121 -10.00 -6.77 1.54
N GLY A 122 -10.20 -6.70 2.86
CA GLY A 122 -9.50 -5.75 3.75
C GLY A 122 -7.98 -5.75 3.61
N ARG A 123 -7.35 -6.93 3.50
CA ARG A 123 -5.88 -7.02 3.29
C ARG A 123 -5.44 -6.44 1.95
N MET A 124 -6.21 -6.66 0.91
CA MET A 124 -5.94 -6.09 -0.42
C MET A 124 -6.07 -4.56 -0.38
N LEU A 125 -7.09 -4.04 0.32
CA LEU A 125 -7.27 -2.59 0.51
C LEU A 125 -6.06 -1.94 1.18
N ALA A 126 -5.53 -2.55 2.26
CA ALA A 126 -4.33 -2.05 2.93
C ALA A 126 -3.11 -2.01 2.00
N ILE A 127 -3.00 -2.95 1.07
CA ILE A 127 -1.90 -2.97 0.10
C ILE A 127 -2.14 -1.95 -1.02
N ALA A 128 -3.36 -1.87 -1.53
CA ALA A 128 -3.68 -1.05 -2.70
C ALA A 128 -3.77 0.45 -2.38
N LEU A 129 -4.37 0.82 -1.24
CA LEU A 129 -4.69 2.20 -0.91
C LEU A 129 -3.61 2.94 -0.12
N GLU A 130 -2.57 2.24 0.37
CA GLU A 130 -1.46 2.90 1.06
C GLU A 130 -0.46 3.49 0.06
N PRO A 131 -0.09 4.79 0.17
CA PRO A 131 0.76 5.46 -0.82
C PRO A 131 2.18 4.91 -0.88
N SER A 132 2.71 4.41 0.25
CA SER A 132 4.07 3.84 0.31
C SER A 132 4.13 2.36 -0.05
N SER A 133 3.01 1.76 -0.45
CA SER A 133 2.96 0.36 -0.87
C SER A 133 3.59 0.18 -2.25
N MET A 134 4.44 -0.82 -2.38
CA MET A 134 5.02 -1.21 -3.68
C MET A 134 3.98 -1.79 -4.66
N TRP A 135 2.83 -2.20 -4.15
CA TRP A 135 1.70 -2.74 -4.90
C TRP A 135 0.48 -1.81 -4.84
N GLY A 136 0.70 -0.56 -4.37
CA GLY A 136 -0.34 0.45 -4.26
C GLY A 136 -0.79 1.00 -5.62
N LEU A 137 -1.98 1.60 -5.64
CA LEU A 137 -2.55 2.21 -6.84
C LEU A 137 -1.63 3.28 -7.46
N VAL A 138 -0.78 3.89 -6.65
CA VAL A 138 0.23 4.87 -7.10
C VAL A 138 1.19 4.31 -8.15
N GLN A 139 1.34 2.99 -8.23
CA GLN A 139 2.24 2.33 -9.18
C GLN A 139 1.66 2.15 -10.59
N TYR A 140 0.42 2.56 -10.80
CA TYR A 140 -0.30 2.33 -12.04
C TYR A 140 -0.73 3.64 -12.70
N ASP A 141 -0.46 3.77 -13.98
CA ASP A 141 -0.80 4.97 -14.79
C ASP A 141 -2.30 5.25 -14.86
N GLU A 142 -3.12 4.26 -14.55
CA GLU A 142 -4.57 4.35 -14.47
C GLU A 142 -5.05 5.31 -13.37
N PHE A 143 -4.20 5.59 -12.36
CA PHE A 143 -4.49 6.48 -11.24
C PHE A 143 -3.62 7.74 -11.26
N PRO A 144 -3.79 8.62 -12.27
CA PRO A 144 -2.94 9.78 -12.41
C PRO A 144 -3.09 10.73 -11.20
N LYS A 145 -1.96 11.33 -10.81
CA LYS A 145 -1.93 12.34 -9.76
C LYS A 145 -2.46 11.91 -8.38
N LEU A 146 -2.40 10.62 -8.06
CA LEU A 146 -2.64 10.18 -6.68
C LEU A 146 -1.60 10.78 -5.72
N CYS A 147 -0.35 10.93 -6.16
CA CYS A 147 0.72 11.52 -5.36
C CYS A 147 1.35 12.68 -6.10
N GLU A 148 1.34 13.85 -5.48
CA GLU A 148 2.05 15.05 -5.93
C GLU A 148 2.85 15.62 -4.76
N ILE A 149 4.12 15.95 -4.97
CA ILE A 149 4.98 16.52 -3.92
C ILE A 149 4.37 17.83 -3.40
N GLY A 150 4.29 17.96 -2.08
CA GLY A 150 3.74 19.13 -1.39
C GLY A 150 2.22 19.11 -1.25
N LYS A 151 1.53 18.11 -1.80
CA LYS A 151 0.09 17.92 -1.62
C LYS A 151 -0.21 16.80 -0.65
N ASP A 152 -1.46 16.76 -0.21
CA ASP A 152 -1.99 15.64 0.57
C ASP A 152 -2.38 14.50 -0.36
N TYR A 153 -2.11 13.28 0.09
CA TYR A 153 -2.64 12.09 -0.54
C TYR A 153 -4.17 12.07 -0.39
N PRO A 154 -4.93 11.87 -1.47
CA PRO A 154 -6.38 12.09 -1.45
C PRO A 154 -7.16 11.04 -0.65
N ILE A 155 -6.59 9.85 -0.45
CA ILE A 155 -7.24 8.78 0.31
C ILE A 155 -6.88 8.95 1.78
N ILE A 156 -7.91 9.10 2.63
CA ILE A 156 -7.76 9.43 4.04
C ILE A 156 -8.00 8.16 4.87
N ARG A 157 -7.21 7.99 5.92
CA ARG A 157 -7.30 6.85 6.83
C ARG A 157 -8.14 7.19 8.04
N ILE A 158 -9.07 6.32 8.36
CA ILE A 158 -9.88 6.40 9.58
C ILE A 158 -9.36 5.33 10.54
N LEU A 159 -8.68 5.73 11.61
CA LEU A 159 -7.97 4.80 12.48
C LEU A 159 -8.89 4.09 13.48
N ASP A 160 -9.98 4.72 13.86
CA ASP A 160 -11.01 4.11 14.71
C ASP A 160 -12.40 4.57 14.27
N ALA A 161 -13.25 3.60 13.95
CA ALA A 161 -14.66 3.87 13.63
C ALA A 161 -15.49 4.30 14.87
N ARG A 162 -14.94 4.21 16.08
CA ARG A 162 -15.64 4.48 17.35
C ARG A 162 -15.14 5.69 18.11
N GLY A 163 -14.20 6.46 17.56
CA GLY A 163 -13.73 7.69 18.21
C GLY A 163 -13.09 7.49 19.60
N LYS A 164 -12.61 6.29 19.91
CA LYS A 164 -11.86 6.04 21.14
C LYS A 164 -10.36 6.15 20.88
N GLN A 165 -9.76 7.08 21.61
CA GLN A 165 -8.32 7.26 21.76
C GLN A 165 -7.66 6.04 22.39
#